data_5a08d0ec57543620778225aa91a4498f
#
_entry.id   5a08d0ec57543620778225aa91a4498f
#
_cell.length_a   1.000
_cell.length_b   1.000
_cell.length_c   1.000
_cell.angle_alpha   90.00
_cell.angle_beta   90.00
_cell.angle_gamma   90.00
#
_symmetry.space_group_name_H-M   'P 1'
#
loop_
_entity.id
_entity.type
_entity.pdbx_description
1 polymer ?
#
loop_
_entity_poly.entity_id
_entity_poly.type
_entity_poly.pdbx_seq_one_letter_code
_entity_poly.pdbx_strand_id
1 'polypeptide(L)'
;MHKFDYNWTLKNANFTKDKGKVFSCFSCGGGSTMGLKLAGFDVIGNLEIDPKKNAAYVKNHNPKYNFNQDIRDFRMRDDLPEELYNLDILEGAPPCVLFSMAGSREEKWGEVFKHDGITQRWDDLYFEFIALAKKLQPKVIIAENVKGLLLGNAIDYVRQIYDGFDDAGYYCQHFLLNSAYMGVPQRRERVFFVCLRKDLAEPFLEMVDMFEMKPYIDMEFNEEPITCRDCNLELGVPLKGFALEDWTRLKNGEEKKYLQSALINIDSVHPTITEGYSEKANPMPEWSASWLSDNDLCKVGSFPSDYDFNGVKAHKLIGRSIPPVMFANIVTRVYDFWLSKL
;
A
#
# COMPACT_ATOMS: atom_id res chain seq x y z
N MET A 1 24.95 -6.09 1.73
CA MET A 1 24.75 -4.66 2.02
C MET A 1 23.44 -4.26 1.35
N HIS A 2 22.44 -3.90 2.13
CA HIS A 2 21.13 -3.52 1.59
C HIS A 2 21.28 -2.26 0.74
N LYS A 3 20.62 -2.24 -0.44
CA LYS A 3 20.78 -1.17 -1.44
C LYS A 3 20.07 0.14 -1.09
N PHE A 4 19.14 0.11 -0.13
CA PHE A 4 18.30 1.24 0.21
C PHE A 4 18.73 1.87 1.56
N ASP A 5 18.78 3.21 1.62
CA ASP A 5 19.02 3.95 2.85
C ASP A 5 17.72 4.16 3.63
N TYR A 6 17.54 3.44 4.74
CA TYR A 6 16.34 3.53 5.59
C TYR A 6 16.28 4.83 6.44
N ASN A 7 17.29 5.67 6.36
CA ASN A 7 17.27 7.03 6.93
C ASN A 7 17.05 8.11 5.86
N TRP A 8 16.53 7.73 4.69
CA TRP A 8 16.27 8.68 3.62
C TRP A 8 15.25 9.76 4.01
N THR A 9 15.28 10.89 3.29
CA THR A 9 14.40 12.03 3.53
C THR A 9 13.78 12.48 2.21
N LEU A 10 12.54 12.99 2.29
CA LEU A 10 11.89 13.62 1.13
C LEU A 10 12.69 14.81 0.61
N LYS A 11 13.30 15.59 1.53
CA LYS A 11 14.09 16.77 1.19
C LYS A 11 15.33 16.47 0.35
N ASN A 12 15.97 15.31 0.60
CA ASN A 12 17.24 14.96 -0.05
C ASN A 12 17.04 13.92 -1.18
N ALA A 13 15.83 13.38 -1.32
CA ALA A 13 15.54 12.40 -2.37
C ALA A 13 15.60 13.06 -3.75
N ASN A 14 16.26 12.38 -4.69
CA ASN A 14 16.27 12.79 -6.08
C ASN A 14 15.12 12.12 -6.85
N PHE A 15 14.08 12.88 -7.15
CA PHE A 15 12.93 12.42 -7.93
C PHE A 15 13.05 12.91 -9.38
N THR A 16 13.41 12.02 -10.31
CA THR A 16 13.74 12.36 -11.71
C THR A 16 12.51 12.79 -12.52
N LYS A 17 11.33 12.21 -12.24
CA LYS A 17 10.04 12.51 -12.92
C LYS A 17 10.04 12.31 -14.43
N ASP A 18 10.84 11.38 -14.93
CA ASP A 18 11.09 11.15 -16.36
C ASP A 18 10.45 9.86 -16.91
N LYS A 19 9.73 9.08 -16.06
CA LYS A 19 9.17 7.78 -16.45
C LYS A 19 7.66 7.78 -16.73
N GLY A 20 7.03 8.94 -16.69
CA GLY A 20 5.62 9.07 -17.00
C GLY A 20 4.78 9.67 -15.88
N LYS A 21 3.50 9.94 -16.18
CA LYS A 21 2.55 10.62 -15.30
C LYS A 21 1.66 9.64 -14.58
N VAL A 22 1.45 9.89 -13.28
CA VAL A 22 0.62 9.03 -12.42
C VAL A 22 -0.41 9.86 -11.66
N PHE A 23 -1.60 9.30 -11.49
CA PHE A 23 -2.61 9.79 -10.56
C PHE A 23 -2.90 8.73 -9.50
N SER A 24 -2.92 9.13 -8.23
CA SER A 24 -3.08 8.24 -7.07
C SER A 24 -4.46 8.40 -6.44
N CYS A 25 -5.25 7.34 -6.40
CA CYS A 25 -6.54 7.25 -5.74
C CYS A 25 -6.42 6.57 -4.37
N PHE A 26 -7.26 6.98 -3.41
CA PHE A 26 -7.18 6.47 -2.02
C PHE A 26 -5.79 6.65 -1.42
N SER A 27 -5.20 7.80 -1.69
CA SER A 27 -3.76 8.06 -1.52
C SER A 27 -3.26 8.00 -0.07
N CYS A 28 -4.15 8.08 0.92
CA CYS A 28 -3.84 7.97 2.35
C CYS A 28 -2.60 8.80 2.75
N GLY A 29 -1.56 8.16 3.29
CA GLY A 29 -0.28 8.78 3.63
C GLY A 29 0.74 8.85 2.47
N GLY A 30 0.33 8.53 1.23
CA GLY A 30 1.23 8.64 0.06
C GLY A 30 2.39 7.64 0.04
N GLY A 31 2.23 6.46 0.66
CA GLY A 31 3.27 5.41 0.60
C GLY A 31 3.54 4.96 -0.84
N SER A 32 2.50 4.69 -1.62
CA SER A 32 2.59 4.39 -3.05
C SER A 32 3.15 5.57 -3.84
N THR A 33 2.70 6.80 -3.55
CA THR A 33 3.23 8.03 -4.16
C THR A 33 4.74 8.18 -3.96
N MET A 34 5.24 7.89 -2.75
CA MET A 34 6.69 7.89 -2.49
C MET A 34 7.41 6.83 -3.32
N GLY A 35 6.84 5.62 -3.41
CA GLY A 35 7.39 4.54 -4.24
C GLY A 35 7.44 4.91 -5.72
N LEU A 36 6.38 5.51 -6.25
CA LEU A 36 6.34 6.03 -7.63
C LEU A 36 7.43 7.07 -7.87
N LYS A 37 7.56 8.05 -6.97
CA LYS A 37 8.60 9.09 -7.07
C LYS A 37 10.02 8.51 -6.98
N LEU A 38 10.26 7.53 -6.10
CA LEU A 38 11.54 6.82 -6.00
C LEU A 38 11.87 6.08 -7.29
N ALA A 39 10.87 5.53 -7.97
CA ALA A 39 11.04 4.87 -9.25
C ALA A 39 11.17 5.84 -10.45
N GLY A 40 11.01 7.15 -10.25
CA GLY A 40 11.18 8.18 -11.28
C GLY A 40 9.89 8.64 -11.98
N PHE A 41 8.70 8.30 -11.45
CA PHE A 41 7.44 8.78 -11.99
C PHE A 41 7.05 10.18 -11.48
N ASP A 42 6.32 10.94 -12.29
CA ASP A 42 5.70 12.21 -11.89
C ASP A 42 4.26 11.96 -11.40
N VAL A 43 4.08 11.97 -10.07
CA VAL A 43 2.74 11.85 -9.48
C VAL A 43 2.09 13.22 -9.50
N ILE A 44 1.27 13.47 -10.54
CA ILE A 44 0.67 14.78 -10.82
C ILE A 44 -0.49 15.12 -9.90
N GLY A 45 -1.12 14.14 -9.26
CA GLY A 45 -2.25 14.42 -8.37
C GLY A 45 -2.70 13.23 -7.53
N ASN A 46 -3.64 13.53 -6.64
CA ASN A 46 -4.22 12.55 -5.74
C ASN A 46 -5.72 12.76 -5.48
N LEU A 47 -6.38 11.68 -5.07
CA LEU A 47 -7.75 11.64 -4.59
C LEU A 47 -7.79 10.94 -3.22
N GLU A 48 -8.26 11.66 -2.18
CA GLU A 48 -8.42 11.14 -0.82
C GLU A 48 -9.63 11.77 -0.17
N ILE A 49 -10.53 10.95 0.38
CA ILE A 49 -11.78 11.44 1.01
C ILE A 49 -11.54 11.99 2.43
N ASP A 50 -10.60 11.39 3.18
CA ASP A 50 -10.31 11.78 4.57
C ASP A 50 -9.50 13.09 4.59
N PRO A 51 -10.05 14.21 5.11
CA PRO A 51 -9.38 15.50 5.06
C PRO A 51 -8.09 15.55 5.88
N LYS A 52 -7.97 14.74 6.96
CA LYS A 52 -6.75 14.70 7.79
C LYS A 52 -5.61 13.99 7.06
N LYS A 53 -5.92 12.87 6.41
CA LYS A 53 -4.95 12.13 5.61
C LYS A 53 -4.56 12.94 4.37
N ASN A 54 -5.54 13.54 3.70
CA ASN A 54 -5.28 14.42 2.57
C ASN A 54 -4.38 15.60 2.94
N ALA A 55 -4.60 16.23 4.10
CA ALA A 55 -3.74 17.32 4.58
C ALA A 55 -2.29 16.85 4.84
N ALA A 56 -2.10 15.66 5.42
CA ALA A 56 -0.77 15.07 5.57
C ALA A 56 -0.13 14.76 4.21
N TYR A 57 -0.90 14.21 3.28
CA TYR A 57 -0.44 13.94 1.91
C TYR A 57 0.03 15.23 1.22
N VAL A 58 -0.79 16.27 1.20
CA VAL A 58 -0.46 17.57 0.55
C VAL A 58 0.81 18.17 1.15
N LYS A 59 0.97 18.13 2.47
CA LYS A 59 2.13 18.68 3.17
C LYS A 59 3.45 18.03 2.75
N ASN A 60 3.44 16.73 2.48
CA ASN A 60 4.64 15.97 2.10
C ASN A 60 4.87 15.91 0.59
N HIS A 61 3.82 15.98 -0.22
CA HIS A 61 3.92 15.69 -1.65
C HIS A 61 3.68 16.88 -2.56
N ASN A 62 2.99 17.92 -2.08
CA ASN A 62 2.64 19.13 -2.84
C ASN A 62 2.15 18.81 -4.27
N PRO A 63 1.05 18.05 -4.42
CA PRO A 63 0.57 17.59 -5.72
C PRO A 63 0.08 18.76 -6.57
N LYS A 64 0.24 18.67 -7.90
CA LYS A 64 -0.32 19.64 -8.84
C LYS A 64 -1.85 19.69 -8.78
N TYR A 65 -2.46 18.51 -8.68
CA TYR A 65 -3.90 18.32 -8.54
C TYR A 65 -4.23 17.60 -7.24
N ASN A 66 -4.96 18.25 -6.36
CA ASN A 66 -5.40 17.65 -5.09
C ASN A 66 -6.93 17.65 -5.02
N PHE A 67 -7.51 16.46 -4.87
CA PHE A 67 -8.96 16.29 -4.74
C PHE A 67 -9.30 15.63 -3.41
N ASN A 68 -9.91 16.43 -2.50
CA ASN A 68 -10.39 15.91 -1.23
C ASN A 68 -11.90 15.63 -1.33
N GLN A 69 -12.27 14.52 -1.95
CA GLN A 69 -13.66 14.16 -2.22
C GLN A 69 -13.85 12.65 -2.40
N ASP A 70 -15.10 12.19 -2.46
CA ASP A 70 -15.44 10.80 -2.76
C ASP A 70 -15.13 10.48 -4.24
N ILE A 71 -14.63 9.27 -4.50
CA ILE A 71 -14.34 8.79 -5.87
C ILE A 71 -15.59 8.75 -6.75
N ARG A 72 -16.78 8.51 -6.17
CA ARG A 72 -18.05 8.52 -6.89
C ARG A 72 -18.34 9.88 -7.49
N ASP A 73 -18.18 10.94 -6.68
CA ASP A 73 -18.38 12.32 -7.12
C ASP A 73 -17.28 12.72 -8.09
N PHE A 74 -16.01 12.35 -7.79
CA PHE A 74 -14.87 12.63 -8.66
C PHE A 74 -15.05 12.04 -10.06
N ARG A 75 -15.47 10.79 -10.16
CA ARG A 75 -15.71 10.09 -11.42
C ARG A 75 -16.78 10.77 -12.28
N MET A 76 -17.80 11.36 -11.65
CA MET A 76 -18.92 12.02 -12.37
C MET A 76 -18.60 13.42 -12.89
N ARG A 77 -17.44 13.99 -12.54
CA ARG A 77 -17.03 15.33 -12.99
C ARG A 77 -16.71 15.36 -14.48
N ASP A 78 -17.17 16.40 -15.17
CA ASP A 78 -16.85 16.66 -16.58
C ASP A 78 -15.71 17.69 -16.73
N ASP A 79 -15.29 18.33 -15.64
CA ASP A 79 -14.26 19.38 -15.57
C ASP A 79 -12.90 18.86 -15.07
N LEU A 80 -12.61 17.57 -15.26
CA LEU A 80 -11.31 17.01 -14.89
C LEU A 80 -10.19 17.59 -15.77
N PRO A 81 -9.00 17.84 -15.19
CA PRO A 81 -7.85 18.30 -15.97
C PRO A 81 -7.53 17.36 -17.14
N GLU A 82 -7.23 17.92 -18.30
CA GLU A 82 -6.90 17.16 -19.53
C GLU A 82 -5.75 16.16 -19.31
N GLU A 83 -4.79 16.51 -18.46
CA GLU A 83 -3.66 15.63 -18.14
C GLU A 83 -4.07 14.29 -17.51
N LEU A 84 -5.24 14.22 -16.85
CA LEU A 84 -5.74 12.98 -16.27
C LEU A 84 -6.24 11.97 -17.33
N TYR A 85 -6.47 12.42 -18.56
CA TYR A 85 -6.80 11.56 -19.71
C TYR A 85 -5.56 11.05 -20.46
N ASN A 86 -4.35 11.44 -20.00
CA ASN A 86 -3.06 11.06 -20.57
C ASN A 86 -2.11 10.48 -19.51
N LEU A 87 -2.63 9.61 -18.65
CA LEU A 87 -1.85 8.98 -17.60
C LEU A 87 -1.11 7.73 -18.12
N ASP A 88 0.12 7.57 -17.68
CA ASP A 88 0.84 6.30 -17.83
C ASP A 88 0.34 5.28 -16.81
N ILE A 89 0.11 5.71 -15.56
CA ILE A 89 -0.41 4.83 -14.50
C ILE A 89 -1.57 5.52 -13.76
N LEU A 90 -2.65 4.78 -13.55
CA LEU A 90 -3.65 5.05 -12.51
C LEU A 90 -3.41 4.07 -11.36
N GLU A 91 -3.11 4.58 -10.18
CA GLU A 91 -2.86 3.76 -8.98
C GLU A 91 -3.96 3.98 -7.95
N GLY A 92 -4.29 2.92 -7.20
CA GLY A 92 -5.23 3.04 -6.11
C GLY A 92 -5.25 1.84 -5.17
N ALA A 93 -5.64 2.11 -3.91
CA ALA A 93 -5.85 1.08 -2.90
C ALA A 93 -7.29 1.15 -2.37
N PRO A 94 -8.30 0.75 -3.19
CA PRO A 94 -9.70 0.78 -2.76
C PRO A 94 -9.90 -0.06 -1.50
N PRO A 95 -10.53 0.48 -0.43
CA PRO A 95 -10.68 -0.26 0.81
C PRO A 95 -11.58 -1.49 0.62
N CYS A 96 -11.11 -2.63 1.14
CA CYS A 96 -11.84 -3.90 1.13
C CYS A 96 -12.09 -4.38 2.56
N VAL A 97 -13.09 -3.77 3.21
CA VAL A 97 -13.37 -3.98 4.65
C VAL A 97 -13.93 -5.35 4.93
N LEU A 98 -14.67 -5.92 4.00
CA LEU A 98 -15.35 -7.21 4.14
C LEU A 98 -14.40 -8.41 4.18
N PHE A 99 -13.17 -8.26 3.68
CA PHE A 99 -12.20 -9.35 3.53
C PHE A 99 -10.96 -9.22 4.43
N SER A 100 -10.93 -8.22 5.32
CA SER A 100 -9.86 -8.17 6.31
C SER A 100 -10.01 -9.32 7.32
N MET A 101 -8.91 -10.00 7.64
CA MET A 101 -8.88 -11.14 8.57
C MET A 101 -9.45 -10.84 9.97
N ALA A 102 -9.73 -9.57 10.28
CA ALA A 102 -10.22 -9.09 11.57
C ALA A 102 -11.74 -8.87 11.64
N GLY A 103 -12.51 -9.12 10.55
CA GLY A 103 -13.94 -8.82 10.49
C GLY A 103 -14.86 -10.03 10.28
N SER A 104 -16.13 -9.95 10.77
CA SER A 104 -17.20 -10.89 10.45
C SER A 104 -17.60 -10.74 8.96
N ARG A 105 -17.39 -11.79 8.18
CA ARG A 105 -17.28 -11.76 6.71
C ARG A 105 -18.60 -11.66 5.94
N GLU A 106 -19.73 -12.08 6.48
CA GLU A 106 -20.94 -12.30 5.68
C GLU A 106 -22.14 -11.43 6.05
N GLU A 107 -22.19 -10.87 7.25
CA GLU A 107 -23.36 -10.12 7.74
C GLU A 107 -23.39 -8.64 7.37
N LYS A 108 -22.32 -8.10 6.77
CA LYS A 108 -22.13 -6.66 6.57
C LYS A 108 -22.13 -6.19 5.12
N TRP A 109 -22.52 -7.05 4.18
CA TRP A 109 -22.65 -6.68 2.78
C TRP A 109 -23.75 -5.64 2.58
N GLY A 110 -23.41 -4.49 1.98
CA GLY A 110 -24.37 -3.40 1.73
C GLY A 110 -24.59 -2.44 2.90
N GLU A 111 -23.93 -2.64 4.05
CA GLU A 111 -24.03 -1.74 5.18
C GLU A 111 -23.25 -0.43 4.98
N VAL A 112 -23.78 0.64 5.55
CA VAL A 112 -23.11 1.95 5.58
C VAL A 112 -22.26 2.03 6.83
N PHE A 113 -20.95 2.19 6.67
CA PHE A 113 -20.01 2.30 7.78
C PHE A 113 -19.66 3.75 8.10
N LYS A 114 -19.56 4.05 9.41
CA LYS A 114 -18.94 5.28 9.90
C LYS A 114 -17.54 4.96 10.42
N HIS A 115 -16.54 5.53 9.78
CA HIS A 115 -15.17 5.44 10.25
C HIS A 115 -14.53 6.84 10.23
N ASP A 116 -13.93 7.25 11.35
CA ASP A 116 -13.31 8.58 11.52
C ASP A 116 -14.24 9.76 11.10
N GLY A 117 -15.56 9.61 11.29
CA GLY A 117 -16.56 10.64 10.95
C GLY A 117 -17.06 10.62 9.51
N ILE A 118 -16.53 9.73 8.66
CA ILE A 118 -16.95 9.56 7.27
C ILE A 118 -17.96 8.42 7.19
N THR A 119 -19.08 8.68 6.53
CA THR A 119 -20.13 7.69 6.27
C THR A 119 -20.01 7.23 4.82
N GLN A 120 -19.69 5.96 4.57
CA GLN A 120 -19.46 5.44 3.23
C GLN A 120 -19.91 3.97 3.10
N ARG A 121 -20.44 3.60 1.94
CA ARG A 121 -20.56 2.20 1.50
C ARG A 121 -19.21 1.82 0.87
N TRP A 122 -18.65 0.67 1.27
CA TRP A 122 -17.30 0.29 0.89
C TRP A 122 -17.26 -0.88 -0.10
N ASP A 123 -18.38 -1.56 -0.24
CA ASP A 123 -18.55 -2.72 -1.10
C ASP A 123 -18.42 -2.42 -2.60
N ASP A 124 -18.68 -1.17 -3.01
CA ASP A 124 -18.67 -0.73 -4.41
C ASP A 124 -17.44 0.11 -4.82
N LEU A 125 -16.58 0.52 -3.87
CA LEU A 125 -15.46 1.43 -4.15
C LEU A 125 -14.43 0.86 -5.14
N TYR A 126 -14.27 -0.45 -5.17
CA TYR A 126 -13.40 -1.09 -6.15
C TYR A 126 -13.95 -0.92 -7.58
N PHE A 127 -15.26 -1.08 -7.75
CA PHE A 127 -15.92 -0.90 -9.05
C PHE A 127 -15.98 0.57 -9.47
N GLU A 128 -16.07 1.50 -8.51
CA GLU A 128 -15.93 2.93 -8.79
C GLU A 128 -14.52 3.29 -9.29
N PHE A 129 -13.49 2.63 -8.74
CA PHE A 129 -12.12 2.77 -9.25
C PHE A 129 -11.97 2.21 -10.67
N ILE A 130 -12.54 1.04 -10.95
CA ILE A 130 -12.58 0.47 -12.31
C ILE A 130 -13.32 1.40 -13.28
N ALA A 131 -14.46 1.95 -12.87
CA ALA A 131 -15.22 2.89 -13.68
C ALA A 131 -14.46 4.20 -13.95
N LEU A 132 -13.67 4.69 -12.97
CA LEU A 132 -12.76 5.82 -13.18
C LEU A 132 -11.65 5.45 -14.17
N ALA A 133 -11.07 4.26 -14.06
CA ALA A 133 -10.07 3.76 -15.00
C ALA A 133 -10.65 3.66 -16.44
N LYS A 134 -11.90 3.18 -16.57
CA LYS A 134 -12.63 3.16 -17.85
C LYS A 134 -12.84 4.57 -18.45
N LYS A 135 -13.05 5.57 -17.60
CA LYS A 135 -13.19 6.99 -18.03
C LYS A 135 -11.86 7.60 -18.47
N LEU A 136 -10.80 7.41 -17.67
CA LEU A 136 -9.51 8.08 -17.88
C LEU A 136 -8.59 7.34 -18.87
N GLN A 137 -8.79 6.04 -19.08
CA GLN A 137 -8.04 5.19 -20.00
C GLN A 137 -6.50 5.26 -19.82
N PRO A 138 -5.95 5.14 -18.59
CA PRO A 138 -4.51 5.08 -18.37
C PRO A 138 -3.88 3.91 -19.14
N LYS A 139 -2.57 3.98 -19.43
CA LYS A 139 -1.88 2.85 -20.08
C LYS A 139 -1.86 1.61 -19.17
N VAL A 140 -1.59 1.82 -17.89
CA VAL A 140 -1.49 0.79 -16.86
C VAL A 140 -2.36 1.16 -15.65
N ILE A 141 -2.97 0.15 -15.02
CA ILE A 141 -3.64 0.29 -13.73
C ILE A 141 -2.91 -0.58 -12.72
N ILE A 142 -2.70 -0.05 -11.50
CA ILE A 142 -2.18 -0.81 -10.37
C ILE A 142 -3.15 -0.63 -9.19
N ALA A 143 -3.81 -1.72 -8.78
CA ALA A 143 -4.72 -1.70 -7.65
C ALA A 143 -4.23 -2.63 -6.53
N GLU A 144 -4.12 -2.09 -5.30
CA GLU A 144 -3.66 -2.87 -4.13
C GLU A 144 -4.83 -3.33 -3.28
N ASN A 145 -4.66 -4.52 -2.68
CA ASN A 145 -5.59 -5.00 -1.66
C ASN A 145 -4.94 -5.98 -0.68
N VAL A 146 -5.69 -6.34 0.37
CA VAL A 146 -5.25 -7.30 1.38
C VAL A 146 -5.28 -8.74 0.86
N LYS A 147 -4.37 -9.61 1.35
CA LYS A 147 -4.32 -11.05 1.03
C LYS A 147 -5.68 -11.77 1.22
N GLY A 148 -6.48 -11.33 2.19
CA GLY A 148 -7.80 -11.91 2.48
C GLY A 148 -8.75 -11.91 1.28
N LEU A 149 -8.54 -11.03 0.30
CA LEU A 149 -9.30 -10.98 -0.94
C LEU A 149 -9.17 -12.26 -1.79
N LEU A 150 -8.07 -13.00 -1.66
CA LEU A 150 -7.84 -14.26 -2.38
C LEU A 150 -8.35 -15.50 -1.61
N LEU A 151 -9.02 -15.34 -0.47
CA LEU A 151 -9.38 -16.44 0.43
C LEU A 151 -10.90 -16.62 0.55
N GLY A 152 -11.34 -17.89 0.54
CA GLY A 152 -12.72 -18.30 0.81
C GLY A 152 -13.72 -17.69 -0.18
N ASN A 153 -14.85 -17.18 0.33
CA ASN A 153 -15.95 -16.66 -0.49
C ASN A 153 -15.62 -15.38 -1.27
N ALA A 154 -14.44 -14.77 -1.03
CA ALA A 154 -13.99 -13.59 -1.76
C ALA A 154 -13.61 -13.88 -3.24
N ILE A 155 -13.48 -15.15 -3.62
CA ILE A 155 -13.07 -15.52 -4.98
C ILE A 155 -14.08 -15.04 -6.05
N ASP A 156 -15.37 -15.02 -5.76
CA ASP A 156 -16.37 -14.51 -6.69
C ASP A 156 -16.29 -12.98 -6.86
N TYR A 157 -15.86 -12.27 -5.83
CA TYR A 157 -15.57 -10.84 -5.92
C TYR A 157 -14.31 -10.57 -6.78
N VAL A 158 -13.29 -11.43 -6.65
CA VAL A 158 -12.10 -11.37 -7.53
C VAL A 158 -12.47 -11.59 -8.99
N ARG A 159 -13.37 -12.53 -9.29
CA ARG A 159 -13.88 -12.74 -10.66
C ARG A 159 -14.56 -11.49 -11.21
N GLN A 160 -15.45 -10.86 -10.42
CA GLN A 160 -16.08 -9.59 -10.80
C GLN A 160 -15.07 -8.46 -11.04
N ILE A 161 -13.96 -8.42 -10.28
CA ILE A 161 -12.87 -7.47 -10.52
C ILE A 161 -12.23 -7.72 -11.90
N TYR A 162 -11.94 -8.98 -12.23
CA TYR A 162 -11.40 -9.34 -13.54
C TYR A 162 -12.35 -8.97 -14.68
N ASP A 163 -13.63 -9.34 -14.56
CA ASP A 163 -14.66 -9.00 -15.55
C ASP A 163 -14.76 -7.49 -15.73
N GLY A 164 -14.73 -6.73 -14.62
CA GLY A 164 -14.77 -5.26 -14.64
C GLY A 164 -13.58 -4.62 -15.36
N PHE A 165 -12.36 -5.12 -15.14
CA PHE A 165 -11.18 -4.64 -15.86
C PHE A 165 -11.19 -5.07 -17.32
N ASP A 166 -11.67 -6.27 -17.62
CA ASP A 166 -11.83 -6.74 -19.00
C ASP A 166 -12.81 -5.87 -19.78
N ASP A 167 -13.97 -5.55 -19.18
CA ASP A 167 -14.99 -4.64 -19.72
C ASP A 167 -14.49 -3.18 -19.85
N ALA A 168 -13.54 -2.77 -19.01
CA ALA A 168 -12.89 -1.49 -19.10
C ALA A 168 -11.82 -1.42 -20.20
N GLY A 169 -11.47 -2.56 -20.83
CA GLY A 169 -10.52 -2.65 -21.93
C GLY A 169 -9.08 -3.00 -21.49
N TYR A 170 -8.92 -3.76 -20.40
CA TYR A 170 -7.61 -4.12 -19.86
C TYR A 170 -7.41 -5.63 -19.77
N TYR A 171 -6.19 -6.09 -20.03
CA TYR A 171 -5.69 -7.36 -19.52
C TYR A 171 -5.29 -7.18 -18.06
N CYS A 172 -5.86 -7.97 -17.17
CA CYS A 172 -5.61 -7.89 -15.73
C CYS A 172 -4.91 -9.17 -15.22
N GLN A 173 -3.92 -9.00 -14.36
CA GLN A 173 -3.23 -10.08 -13.64
C GLN A 173 -3.14 -9.70 -12.17
N HIS A 174 -3.06 -10.68 -11.26
CA HIS A 174 -2.79 -10.38 -9.86
C HIS A 174 -1.57 -11.12 -9.33
N PHE A 175 -0.89 -10.50 -8.37
CA PHE A 175 0.31 -11.02 -7.73
C PHE A 175 0.18 -10.86 -6.21
N LEU A 176 0.41 -11.95 -5.48
CA LEU A 176 0.53 -11.90 -4.02
C LEU A 176 2.00 -11.67 -3.68
N LEU A 177 2.33 -10.47 -3.24
CA LEU A 177 3.70 -10.05 -2.97
C LEU A 177 3.94 -9.86 -1.48
N ASN A 178 5.18 -10.17 -1.03
CA ASN A 178 5.61 -9.99 0.34
C ASN A 178 6.77 -9.00 0.40
N SER A 179 6.56 -7.87 1.05
CA SER A 179 7.53 -6.78 1.16
C SER A 179 8.87 -7.18 1.78
N ALA A 180 8.91 -8.26 2.58
CA ALA A 180 10.14 -8.77 3.18
C ALA A 180 11.20 -9.20 2.14
N TYR A 181 10.76 -9.63 0.95
CA TYR A 181 11.63 -10.03 -0.16
C TYR A 181 11.82 -8.91 -1.20
N MET A 182 11.44 -7.69 -0.86
CA MET A 182 11.43 -6.52 -1.72
C MET A 182 12.15 -5.32 -1.08
N GLY A 183 13.17 -5.58 -0.26
CA GLY A 183 13.96 -4.54 0.40
C GLY A 183 13.22 -3.75 1.49
N VAL A 184 12.16 -4.29 2.07
CA VAL A 184 11.43 -3.66 3.19
C VAL A 184 11.62 -4.46 4.47
N PRO A 185 12.03 -3.84 5.59
CA PRO A 185 12.22 -4.53 6.87
C PRO A 185 10.90 -4.95 7.56
N GLN A 186 9.89 -5.25 6.77
CA GLN A 186 8.56 -5.61 7.25
C GLN A 186 7.99 -6.77 6.44
N ARG A 187 7.44 -7.77 7.11
CA ARG A 187 6.68 -8.83 6.47
C ARG A 187 5.24 -8.37 6.26
N ARG A 188 4.94 -7.92 5.04
CA ARG A 188 3.61 -7.45 4.65
C ARG A 188 3.20 -8.09 3.33
N GLU A 189 2.21 -8.97 3.37
CA GLU A 189 1.66 -9.59 2.15
C GLU A 189 0.48 -8.78 1.63
N ARG A 190 0.52 -8.44 0.33
CA ARG A 190 -0.54 -7.71 -0.37
C ARG A 190 -0.75 -8.26 -1.78
N VAL A 191 -1.99 -8.16 -2.23
CA VAL A 191 -2.37 -8.49 -3.60
C VAL A 191 -2.30 -7.23 -4.44
N PHE A 192 -1.64 -7.33 -5.58
CA PHE A 192 -1.60 -6.26 -6.57
C PHE A 192 -2.25 -6.75 -7.86
N PHE A 193 -3.30 -6.08 -8.31
CA PHE A 193 -3.83 -6.23 -9.64
C PHE A 193 -3.07 -5.26 -10.54
N VAL A 194 -2.42 -5.79 -11.57
CA VAL A 194 -1.62 -5.05 -12.53
C VAL A 194 -2.23 -5.27 -13.90
N CYS A 195 -2.73 -4.20 -14.51
CA CYS A 195 -3.52 -4.29 -15.72
C CYS A 195 -2.89 -3.43 -16.82
N LEU A 196 -2.73 -3.99 -18.02
CA LEU A 196 -2.28 -3.29 -19.23
C LEU A 196 -3.45 -3.10 -20.19
N ARG A 197 -3.59 -1.89 -20.75
CA ARG A 197 -4.66 -1.59 -21.71
C ARG A 197 -4.51 -2.45 -22.97
N LYS A 198 -5.62 -3.02 -23.44
CA LYS A 198 -5.64 -4.07 -24.48
C LYS A 198 -5.04 -3.62 -25.81
N ASP A 199 -5.28 -2.37 -26.20
CA ASP A 199 -4.72 -1.78 -27.44
C ASP A 199 -3.20 -1.63 -27.46
N LEU A 200 -2.56 -1.67 -26.26
CA LEU A 200 -1.11 -1.56 -26.09
C LEU A 200 -0.44 -2.91 -25.82
N ALA A 201 -1.22 -3.96 -25.63
CA ALA A 201 -0.71 -5.22 -25.08
C ALA A 201 -0.06 -6.15 -26.11
N GLU A 202 -0.36 -6.00 -27.40
CA GLU A 202 0.08 -6.91 -28.45
C GLU A 202 1.57 -7.28 -28.40
N PRO A 203 2.52 -6.34 -28.23
CA PRO A 203 3.96 -6.66 -28.20
C PRO A 203 4.40 -7.48 -26.99
N PHE A 204 3.56 -7.61 -25.97
CA PHE A 204 3.89 -8.23 -24.67
C PHE A 204 3.12 -9.52 -24.43
N LEU A 205 2.19 -9.91 -25.35
CA LEU A 205 1.37 -11.08 -25.15
C LEU A 205 2.20 -12.35 -25.23
N GLU A 206 2.15 -13.15 -24.18
CA GLU A 206 2.71 -14.49 -24.13
C GLU A 206 1.62 -15.53 -23.81
N MET A 207 1.79 -16.72 -24.31
CA MET A 207 0.89 -17.83 -24.07
C MET A 207 1.09 -18.33 -22.64
N VAL A 208 0.06 -18.21 -21.80
CA VAL A 208 0.07 -18.69 -20.40
C VAL A 208 -0.35 -20.16 -20.38
N ASP A 209 -1.35 -20.51 -21.23
CA ASP A 209 -1.76 -21.87 -21.49
C ASP A 209 -2.30 -22.00 -22.94
N MET A 210 -2.88 -23.17 -23.31
CA MET A 210 -3.35 -23.41 -24.69
C MET A 210 -4.49 -22.47 -25.15
N PHE A 211 -5.10 -21.72 -24.24
CA PHE A 211 -6.29 -20.91 -24.52
C PHE A 211 -6.18 -19.46 -24.03
N GLU A 212 -5.14 -19.12 -23.28
CA GLU A 212 -5.01 -17.81 -22.67
C GLU A 212 -3.67 -17.13 -22.98
N MET A 213 -3.75 -15.91 -23.52
CA MET A 213 -2.62 -15.01 -23.70
C MET A 213 -2.71 -13.86 -22.71
N LYS A 214 -1.59 -13.53 -22.05
CA LYS A 214 -1.49 -12.38 -21.14
C LYS A 214 -0.22 -11.58 -21.42
N PRO A 215 -0.23 -10.25 -21.16
CA PRO A 215 1.00 -9.47 -21.23
C PRO A 215 2.00 -9.96 -20.18
N TYR A 216 3.17 -10.41 -20.63
CA TYR A 216 4.20 -10.89 -19.71
C TYR A 216 4.76 -9.79 -18.83
N ILE A 217 4.90 -10.09 -17.55
CA ILE A 217 5.61 -9.27 -16.58
C ILE A 217 6.16 -10.18 -15.47
N ASP A 218 7.44 -10.02 -15.16
CA ASP A 218 8.07 -10.70 -14.04
C ASP A 218 7.87 -9.91 -12.74
N MET A 219 7.16 -10.51 -11.79
CA MET A 219 6.91 -9.97 -10.45
C MET A 219 7.52 -10.86 -9.35
N GLU A 220 8.56 -11.62 -9.67
CA GLU A 220 9.31 -12.36 -8.67
C GLU A 220 10.36 -11.46 -8.02
N PHE A 221 10.37 -11.47 -6.69
CA PHE A 221 11.30 -10.71 -5.86
C PHE A 221 11.91 -11.64 -4.81
N ASN A 222 13.22 -11.72 -4.78
CA ASN A 222 13.99 -12.67 -3.97
C ASN A 222 15.12 -11.97 -3.21
N GLU A 223 14.90 -10.72 -2.75
CA GLU A 223 15.89 -10.03 -1.93
C GLU A 223 16.00 -10.68 -0.56
N GLU A 224 17.20 -10.70 0.02
CA GLU A 224 17.42 -11.19 1.38
C GLU A 224 16.61 -10.34 2.38
N PRO A 225 15.83 -10.96 3.27
CA PRO A 225 15.03 -10.25 4.24
C PRO A 225 15.89 -9.41 5.19
N ILE A 226 15.43 -8.19 5.46
CA ILE A 226 16.10 -7.24 6.36
C ILE A 226 15.57 -7.43 7.76
N THR A 227 16.44 -7.72 8.70
CA THR A 227 16.08 -7.97 10.11
C THR A 227 15.92 -6.67 10.89
N CYS A 228 15.32 -6.75 12.09
CA CYS A 228 15.27 -5.62 13.01
C CYS A 228 16.68 -5.14 13.42
N ARG A 229 17.66 -6.05 13.47
CA ARG A 229 19.06 -5.73 13.72
C ARG A 229 19.65 -4.85 12.63
N ASP A 230 19.41 -5.20 11.36
CA ASP A 230 19.93 -4.47 10.20
C ASP A 230 19.36 -3.04 10.12
N CYS A 231 18.16 -2.82 10.64
CA CYS A 231 17.50 -1.50 10.65
C CYS A 231 18.08 -0.52 11.67
N ASN A 232 18.90 -0.99 12.62
CA ASN A 232 19.43 -0.19 13.72
C ASN A 232 18.33 0.66 14.39
N LEU A 233 17.34 -0.05 15.00
CA LEU A 233 16.19 0.58 15.65
C LEU A 233 16.61 1.26 16.96
N GLU A 234 16.14 2.47 17.19
CA GLU A 234 16.55 3.34 18.32
C GLU A 234 15.75 3.08 19.59
N LEU A 235 14.50 2.59 19.48
CA LEU A 235 13.61 2.21 20.58
C LEU A 235 13.47 3.32 21.65
N GLY A 236 12.71 4.35 21.34
CA GLY A 236 12.65 5.55 22.19
C GLY A 236 11.54 5.60 23.24
N VAL A 237 10.56 4.66 23.24
CA VAL A 237 9.35 4.73 24.08
C VAL A 237 9.32 3.61 25.12
N PRO A 238 9.66 3.86 26.40
CA PRO A 238 9.69 2.82 27.43
C PRO A 238 8.32 2.15 27.65
N LEU A 239 8.32 0.84 27.81
CA LEU A 239 7.14 0.09 28.24
C LEU A 239 6.73 0.47 29.66
N LYS A 240 5.42 0.55 29.94
CA LYS A 240 4.86 0.88 31.26
C LYS A 240 3.65 0.00 31.57
N GLY A 241 3.32 -0.13 32.85
CA GLY A 241 2.12 -0.83 33.30
C GLY A 241 2.02 -2.27 32.76
N PHE A 242 0.88 -2.63 32.24
CA PHE A 242 0.60 -3.98 31.74
C PHE A 242 1.53 -4.45 30.61
N ALA A 243 2.03 -3.51 29.76
CA ALA A 243 2.96 -3.86 28.71
C ALA A 243 4.32 -4.29 29.27
N LEU A 244 4.83 -3.59 30.26
CA LEU A 244 6.09 -3.94 30.93
C LEU A 244 5.94 -5.27 31.71
N GLU A 245 4.80 -5.49 32.37
CA GLU A 245 4.53 -6.74 33.09
C GLU A 245 4.52 -7.94 32.13
N ASP A 246 3.78 -7.86 31.03
CA ASP A 246 3.73 -8.94 30.03
C ASP A 246 5.08 -9.15 29.33
N TRP A 247 5.82 -8.08 29.03
CA TRP A 247 7.17 -8.19 28.48
C TRP A 247 8.09 -8.98 29.43
N THR A 248 8.06 -8.65 30.73
CA THR A 248 8.87 -9.33 31.78
C THR A 248 8.48 -10.82 31.88
N ARG A 249 7.18 -11.11 31.88
CA ARG A 249 6.66 -12.49 31.90
C ARG A 249 7.15 -13.31 30.71
N LEU A 250 6.98 -12.77 29.51
CA LEU A 250 7.43 -13.41 28.27
C LEU A 250 8.95 -13.63 28.24
N LYS A 251 9.75 -12.68 28.74
CA LYS A 251 11.21 -12.82 28.87
C LYS A 251 11.60 -13.95 29.86
N ASN A 252 10.79 -14.20 30.86
CA ASN A 252 10.99 -15.28 31.85
C ASN A 252 10.42 -16.63 31.37
N GLY A 253 9.86 -16.71 30.15
CA GLY A 253 9.25 -17.92 29.63
C GLY A 253 7.84 -18.19 30.19
N GLU A 254 7.22 -17.20 30.81
CA GLU A 254 5.85 -17.29 31.33
C GLU A 254 4.82 -16.87 30.25
N GLU A 255 3.56 -17.27 30.45
CA GLU A 255 2.47 -16.83 29.60
C GLU A 255 2.13 -15.36 29.84
N LYS A 256 1.79 -14.64 28.75
CA LYS A 256 1.26 -13.26 28.79
C LYS A 256 -0.11 -13.24 29.46
N LYS A 257 -0.46 -12.12 30.07
CA LYS A 257 -1.70 -11.98 30.85
C LYS A 257 -2.68 -10.94 30.26
N TYR A 258 -2.17 -9.86 29.69
CA TYR A 258 -2.98 -8.68 29.34
C TYR A 258 -2.99 -8.37 27.84
N LEU A 259 -1.89 -8.66 27.13
CA LEU A 259 -1.69 -8.25 25.76
C LEU A 259 -1.89 -9.41 24.78
N GLN A 260 -2.30 -9.06 23.56
CA GLN A 260 -2.34 -10.01 22.44
C GLN A 260 -0.99 -10.13 21.73
N SER A 261 -0.09 -9.19 21.98
CA SER A 261 1.22 -9.10 21.33
C SER A 261 2.17 -10.22 21.77
N ALA A 262 3.18 -10.47 20.92
CA ALA A 262 4.29 -11.38 21.17
C ALA A 262 5.61 -10.61 21.18
N LEU A 263 6.69 -11.24 21.66
CA LEU A 263 8.03 -10.70 21.49
C LEU A 263 8.49 -10.86 20.03
N ILE A 264 9.21 -9.86 19.54
CA ILE A 264 9.94 -9.93 18.26
C ILE A 264 11.41 -10.20 18.57
N ASN A 265 11.98 -11.18 17.89
CA ASN A 265 13.41 -11.41 17.89
C ASN A 265 14.13 -10.36 17.03
N ILE A 266 15.29 -9.87 17.51
CA ILE A 266 16.08 -8.86 16.81
C ILE A 266 16.57 -9.36 15.42
N ASP A 267 16.79 -10.66 15.27
CA ASP A 267 17.24 -11.31 14.04
C ASP A 267 16.06 -11.72 13.12
N SER A 268 14.85 -11.26 13.42
CA SER A 268 13.67 -11.48 12.59
C SER A 268 13.26 -10.22 11.85
N VAL A 269 12.52 -10.42 10.75
CA VAL A 269 11.83 -9.33 10.03
C VAL A 269 10.64 -8.85 10.85
N HIS A 270 10.45 -7.54 10.96
CA HIS A 270 9.31 -6.98 11.68
C HIS A 270 7.97 -7.43 11.06
N PRO A 271 6.99 -7.86 11.85
CA PRO A 271 5.65 -8.18 11.36
C PRO A 271 4.94 -6.93 10.79
N THR A 272 3.82 -7.15 10.11
CA THR A 272 3.03 -6.06 9.49
C THR A 272 2.66 -4.98 10.51
N ILE A 273 3.03 -3.73 10.25
CA ILE A 273 2.46 -2.57 10.93
C ILE A 273 1.02 -2.42 10.45
N THR A 274 0.07 -2.42 11.39
CA THR A 274 -1.36 -2.26 11.10
C THR A 274 -1.87 -0.92 11.62
N GLU A 275 -3.01 -0.46 11.10
CA GLU A 275 -3.68 0.73 11.64
C GLU A 275 -4.02 0.59 13.14
N GLY A 276 -4.41 -0.62 13.55
CA GLY A 276 -4.69 -0.96 14.94
C GLY A 276 -3.46 -1.17 15.81
N TYR A 277 -2.27 -0.77 15.34
CA TYR A 277 -1.02 -0.80 16.10
C TYR A 277 -1.19 -0.01 17.39
N SER A 278 -1.46 -0.68 18.49
CA SER A 278 -1.78 -0.10 19.79
C SER A 278 -0.95 -0.79 20.88
N GLU A 279 -0.85 -0.18 22.06
CA GLU A 279 -0.16 -0.77 23.22
C GLU A 279 -0.60 -2.22 23.54
N LYS A 280 -1.79 -2.63 23.09
CA LYS A 280 -2.32 -3.99 23.32
C LYS A 280 -1.99 -5.00 22.22
N ALA A 281 -1.65 -4.55 21.01
CA ALA A 281 -1.50 -5.41 19.83
C ALA A 281 -0.11 -5.30 19.17
N ASN A 282 0.75 -4.39 19.66
CA ASN A 282 2.08 -4.22 19.09
C ASN A 282 3.00 -5.34 19.51
N PRO A 283 3.77 -5.92 18.58
CA PRO A 283 4.86 -6.79 18.98
C PRO A 283 5.90 -5.98 19.74
N MET A 284 6.42 -6.59 20.82
CA MET A 284 7.41 -5.96 21.70
C MET A 284 8.81 -6.46 21.37
N PRO A 285 9.81 -5.59 21.18
CA PRO A 285 11.20 -6.00 21.01
C PRO A 285 11.67 -6.85 22.19
N GLU A 286 12.19 -8.06 21.94
CA GLU A 286 12.71 -8.92 23.03
C GLU A 286 13.99 -8.37 23.67
N TRP A 287 14.75 -7.53 22.93
CA TRP A 287 16.04 -6.97 23.36
C TRP A 287 15.92 -5.67 24.15
N SER A 288 14.71 -5.09 24.24
CA SER A 288 14.49 -3.83 24.97
C SER A 288 13.05 -3.73 25.46
N ALA A 289 12.88 -3.31 26.73
CA ALA A 289 11.56 -2.98 27.28
C ALA A 289 11.05 -1.63 26.77
N SER A 290 10.97 -1.47 25.44
CA SER A 290 10.55 -0.24 24.77
C SER A 290 9.71 -0.56 23.54
N TRP A 291 8.78 0.36 23.19
CA TRP A 291 8.11 0.37 21.90
C TRP A 291 9.01 1.00 20.82
N LEU A 292 8.71 0.72 19.56
CA LEU A 292 9.28 1.44 18.43
C LEU A 292 8.86 2.91 18.50
N SER A 293 9.81 3.79 18.22
CA SER A 293 9.54 5.24 17.98
C SER A 293 8.86 5.44 16.63
N ASP A 294 8.32 6.64 16.38
CA ASP A 294 7.79 7.01 15.07
C ASP A 294 8.87 6.91 13.96
N ASN A 295 10.14 7.23 14.30
CA ASN A 295 11.27 7.08 13.39
C ASN A 295 11.56 5.60 13.08
N ASP A 296 11.50 4.71 14.08
CA ASP A 296 11.63 3.28 13.86
C ASP A 296 10.49 2.73 12.97
N LEU A 297 9.27 3.21 13.19
CA LEU A 297 8.13 2.85 12.34
C LEU A 297 8.33 3.31 10.89
N CYS A 298 8.94 4.50 10.68
CA CYS A 298 9.34 4.95 9.35
C CYS A 298 10.36 4.01 8.72
N LYS A 299 11.44 3.65 9.45
CA LYS A 299 12.45 2.68 8.97
C LYS A 299 11.82 1.36 8.57
N VAL A 300 11.04 0.75 9.47
CA VAL A 300 10.36 -0.53 9.24
C VAL A 300 9.35 -0.46 8.08
N GLY A 301 8.65 0.68 7.93
CA GLY A 301 7.71 0.92 6.84
C GLY A 301 8.35 1.43 5.56
N SER A 302 9.69 1.60 5.52
CA SER A 302 10.44 2.29 4.44
C SER A 302 9.98 3.72 4.14
N PHE A 303 9.37 4.39 5.12
CA PHE A 303 8.99 5.81 5.03
C PHE A 303 10.21 6.71 5.25
N PRO A 304 10.22 7.95 4.70
CA PRO A 304 11.29 8.90 4.97
C PRO A 304 11.24 9.40 6.41
N SER A 305 12.41 9.66 6.99
CA SER A 305 12.53 10.10 8.39
C SER A 305 12.02 11.50 8.64
N ASP A 306 11.89 12.32 7.60
CA ASP A 306 11.33 13.69 7.64
C ASP A 306 9.85 13.76 7.24
N TYR A 307 9.15 12.60 7.18
CA TYR A 307 7.73 12.59 6.85
C TYR A 307 6.90 13.29 7.93
N ASP A 308 6.14 14.32 7.55
CA ASP A 308 5.26 15.03 8.45
C ASP A 308 3.88 14.37 8.53
N PHE A 309 3.58 13.72 9.62
CA PHE A 309 2.30 13.04 9.86
C PHE A 309 1.14 14.00 10.11
N ASN A 310 1.39 15.30 10.21
CA ASN A 310 0.38 16.36 10.38
C ASN A 310 -0.62 16.08 11.53
N GLY A 311 -0.11 15.60 12.66
CA GLY A 311 -0.91 15.25 13.85
C GLY A 311 -1.65 13.91 13.78
N VAL A 312 -1.58 13.19 12.67
CA VAL A 312 -2.04 11.80 12.59
C VAL A 312 -0.97 10.89 13.18
N LYS A 313 -1.36 9.87 13.95
CA LYS A 313 -0.39 8.92 14.51
C LYS A 313 0.36 8.18 13.39
N ALA A 314 1.68 8.10 13.47
CA ALA A 314 2.54 7.49 12.45
C ALA A 314 2.08 6.08 12.03
N HIS A 315 1.81 5.20 13.00
CA HIS A 315 1.35 3.84 12.72
C HIS A 315 0.04 3.78 11.92
N LYS A 316 -0.86 4.77 12.08
CA LYS A 316 -2.12 4.79 11.32
C LYS A 316 -1.90 5.05 9.84
N LEU A 317 -1.02 6.00 9.50
CA LEU A 317 -0.68 6.29 8.11
C LEU A 317 0.19 5.19 7.50
N ILE A 318 1.26 4.78 8.18
CA ILE A 318 2.17 3.71 7.72
C ILE A 318 1.41 2.38 7.58
N GLY A 319 0.59 2.02 8.57
CA GLY A 319 -0.16 0.77 8.58
C GLY A 319 -1.19 0.63 7.47
N ARG A 320 -1.73 1.73 6.98
CA ARG A 320 -2.66 1.78 5.84
C ARG A 320 -1.98 1.95 4.49
N SER A 321 -0.73 2.37 4.47
CA SER A 321 0.00 2.66 3.24
C SER A 321 0.73 1.41 2.71
N ILE A 322 0.95 1.40 1.41
CA ILE A 322 1.91 0.49 0.78
C ILE A 322 3.32 1.00 1.14
N PRO A 323 4.26 0.13 1.56
CA PRO A 323 5.64 0.55 1.81
C PRO A 323 6.27 1.16 0.54
N PRO A 324 6.88 2.34 0.61
CA PRO A 324 7.47 3.02 -0.54
C PRO A 324 8.42 2.16 -1.37
N VAL A 325 9.35 1.45 -0.74
CA VAL A 325 10.34 0.61 -1.44
C VAL A 325 9.68 -0.58 -2.13
N MET A 326 8.68 -1.22 -1.49
CA MET A 326 7.91 -2.29 -2.13
C MET A 326 7.25 -1.78 -3.41
N PHE A 327 6.60 -0.61 -3.35
CA PHE A 327 5.89 -0.08 -4.51
C PHE A 327 6.85 0.40 -5.60
N ALA A 328 7.99 0.97 -5.23
CA ALA A 328 9.05 1.34 -6.18
C ALA A 328 9.53 0.14 -7.01
N ASN A 329 9.73 -1.02 -6.37
CA ASN A 329 10.10 -2.25 -7.06
C ASN A 329 9.02 -2.71 -8.05
N ILE A 330 7.75 -2.69 -7.64
CA ILE A 330 6.62 -3.08 -8.51
C ILE A 330 6.54 -2.16 -9.75
N VAL A 331 6.54 -0.84 -9.55
CA VAL A 331 6.40 0.09 -10.67
C VAL A 331 7.65 0.15 -11.56
N THR A 332 8.82 -0.18 -11.02
CA THR A 332 10.04 -0.37 -11.83
C THR A 332 9.87 -1.55 -12.77
N ARG A 333 9.33 -2.70 -12.31
CA ARG A 333 9.01 -3.83 -13.20
C ARG A 333 7.99 -3.43 -14.28
N VAL A 334 6.92 -2.71 -13.90
CA VAL A 334 5.94 -2.21 -14.88
C VAL A 334 6.59 -1.32 -15.93
N TYR A 335 7.50 -0.44 -15.53
CA TYR A 335 8.23 0.40 -16.46
C TYR A 335 9.14 -0.42 -17.38
N ASP A 336 9.97 -1.28 -16.83
CA ASP A 336 10.98 -2.03 -17.58
C ASP A 336 10.35 -3.03 -18.55
N PHE A 337 9.27 -3.69 -18.15
CA PHE A 337 8.61 -4.69 -18.99
C PHE A 337 7.66 -4.08 -20.02
N TRP A 338 6.97 -2.97 -19.69
CA TRP A 338 5.93 -2.41 -20.55
C TRP A 338 6.19 -0.95 -20.94
N LEU A 339 6.13 -0.01 -19.99
CA LEU A 339 6.05 1.42 -20.31
C LEU A 339 7.26 1.98 -21.05
N SER A 340 8.48 1.46 -20.79
CA SER A 340 9.70 1.87 -21.51
C SER A 340 9.72 1.44 -22.98
N LYS A 341 8.77 0.60 -23.40
CA LYS A 341 8.68 0.07 -24.76
C LYS A 341 7.44 0.56 -25.50
N LEU A 342 6.60 1.39 -24.84
CA LEU A 342 5.41 2.07 -25.37
C LEU A 342 5.70 3.53 -25.69
#